data_0d9528d42d16027f66affc1cd2a6fb37
#
_entry.id   0d9528d42d16027f66affc1cd2a6fb37
#
_cell.length_a   1.000
_cell.length_b   1.000
_cell.length_c   1.000
_cell.angle_alpha   90.00
_cell.angle_beta   90.00
_cell.angle_gamma   90.00
#
_symmetry.space_group_name_H-M   'P 1'
#
loop_
_entity.id
_entity.type
_entity.pdbx_description
1 polymer ?
#
loop_
_entity_poly.entity_id
_entity_poly.type
_entity_poly.pdbx_seq_one_letter_code
_entity_poly.pdbx_strand_id
1 'polypeptide(L)'
;YPGKNLGGMGDGGLVTTNDDGLAATVRQLRAYGESKKYHHVMKGTNARLDTMQAAILGVKLPRLEASNAMRRKNAHAYDAGLKGIPNVVAPKVPADDRSHIYHLYVIRTTKREELQHFLHEKGIQSGIHYPIPIHRQPAYAELASSASRLPVTDGTADQILSLPMFPELTQAQ
;
A
#
# COMPACT_ATOMS: atom_id res chain seq x y z
N TYR A 1 9.86 -0.68 1.37
CA TYR A 1 9.95 0.10 0.13
C TYR A 1 9.87 1.60 0.45
N PRO A 2 10.66 2.47 -0.20
CA PRO A 2 10.78 3.90 0.16
C PRO A 2 9.46 4.68 0.15
N GLY A 3 8.57 4.42 -0.79
CA GLY A 3 7.29 5.10 -0.95
C GLY A 3 6.21 4.72 0.06
N LYS A 4 6.46 3.79 0.99
CA LYS A 4 5.45 3.38 1.98
C LYS A 4 5.37 4.36 3.16
N ASN A 5 4.27 4.34 3.92
CA ASN A 5 4.08 5.21 5.09
C ASN A 5 5.25 5.07 6.07
N LEU A 6 5.68 3.84 6.35
CA LEU A 6 6.96 3.56 6.98
C LEU A 6 7.92 3.01 5.91
N GLY A 7 8.59 3.89 5.19
CA GLY A 7 9.50 3.53 4.12
C GLY A 7 10.97 3.54 4.55
N GLY A 8 11.70 2.46 4.24
CA GLY A 8 13.17 2.45 4.28
C GLY A 8 13.77 3.13 3.04
N MET A 9 15.07 3.06 2.87
CA MET A 9 15.78 3.45 1.63
C MET A 9 16.11 2.26 0.73
N GLY A 10 15.24 1.27 0.72
CA GLY A 10 15.31 0.02 -0.01
C GLY A 10 14.17 -0.89 0.40
N ASP A 11 14.27 -2.17 0.07
CA ASP A 11 13.27 -3.14 0.46
C ASP A 11 13.48 -3.64 1.89
N GLY A 12 12.39 -4.03 2.52
CA GLY A 12 12.37 -4.62 3.84
C GLY A 12 10.98 -5.11 4.19
N GLY A 13 10.91 -5.99 5.17
CA GLY A 13 9.65 -6.53 5.66
C GLY A 13 9.75 -6.92 7.13
N LEU A 14 8.59 -7.14 7.75
CA LEU A 14 8.47 -7.49 9.15
C LEU A 14 7.36 -8.52 9.32
N VAL A 15 7.62 -9.51 10.15
CA VAL A 15 6.61 -10.45 10.65
C VAL A 15 6.46 -10.21 12.15
N THR A 16 5.25 -10.02 12.62
CA THR A 16 4.91 -9.95 14.06
C THR A 16 4.02 -11.12 14.43
N THR A 17 4.26 -11.74 15.59
CA THR A 17 3.46 -12.85 16.09
C THR A 17 3.60 -12.97 17.61
N ASN A 18 2.57 -13.51 18.26
CA ASN A 18 2.59 -13.92 19.67
C ASN A 18 2.90 -15.43 19.82
N ASP A 19 3.15 -16.13 18.72
CA ASP A 19 3.53 -17.55 18.70
C ASP A 19 5.06 -17.66 18.64
N ASP A 20 5.67 -18.12 19.73
CA ASP A 20 7.12 -18.27 19.84
C ASP A 20 7.68 -19.33 18.87
N GLY A 21 6.92 -20.39 18.56
CA GLY A 21 7.31 -21.41 17.58
C GLY A 21 7.36 -20.83 16.17
N LEU A 22 6.33 -20.06 15.78
CA LEU A 22 6.33 -19.34 14.51
C LEU A 22 7.47 -18.31 14.44
N ALA A 23 7.71 -17.56 15.51
CA ALA A 23 8.81 -16.58 15.56
C ALA A 23 10.17 -17.26 15.37
N ALA A 24 10.40 -18.40 16.02
CA ALA A 24 11.63 -19.19 15.88
C ALA A 24 11.78 -19.71 14.44
N THR A 25 10.72 -20.26 13.87
CA THR A 25 10.72 -20.78 12.49
C THR A 25 11.04 -19.68 11.48
N VAL A 26 10.39 -18.50 11.58
CA VAL A 26 10.65 -17.37 10.69
C VAL A 26 12.11 -16.89 10.82
N ARG A 27 12.66 -16.82 12.04
CA ARG A 27 14.07 -16.47 12.24
C ARG A 27 15.03 -17.44 11.57
N GLN A 28 14.74 -18.74 11.61
CA GLN A 28 15.52 -19.76 10.90
C GLN A 28 15.37 -19.62 9.38
N LEU A 29 14.14 -19.56 8.88
CA LEU A 29 13.86 -19.45 7.44
C LEU A 29 14.58 -18.26 6.80
N ARG A 30 14.54 -17.08 7.43
CA ARG A 30 15.19 -15.88 6.90
C ARG A 30 16.72 -15.93 6.88
N ALA A 31 17.31 -16.88 7.59
CA ALA A 31 18.75 -17.07 7.74
C ALA A 31 19.19 -18.48 7.29
N TYR A 32 18.80 -18.87 6.07
CA TYR A 32 19.18 -20.14 5.44
C TYR A 32 18.72 -21.41 6.18
N GLY A 33 17.72 -21.33 7.06
CA GLY A 33 17.28 -22.45 7.89
C GLY A 33 18.22 -22.78 9.05
N GLU A 34 19.05 -21.83 9.46
CA GLU A 34 20.08 -22.00 10.49
C GLU A 34 19.46 -21.95 11.90
N SER A 35 19.72 -22.96 12.73
CA SER A 35 19.36 -22.99 14.15
C SER A 35 20.47 -22.46 15.07
N LYS A 36 21.69 -22.68 14.68
CA LYS A 36 22.93 -22.09 15.24
C LYS A 36 23.95 -22.01 14.12
N LYS A 37 24.99 -21.20 14.28
CA LYS A 37 25.98 -20.93 13.25
C LYS A 37 26.47 -22.22 12.57
N TYR A 38 26.30 -22.32 11.25
CA TYR A 38 26.65 -23.44 10.37
C TYR A 38 25.80 -24.72 10.56
N HIS A 39 24.71 -24.69 11.33
CA HIS A 39 23.80 -25.82 11.49
C HIS A 39 22.44 -25.49 10.91
N HIS A 40 22.17 -25.98 9.71
CA HIS A 40 20.94 -25.75 8.96
C HIS A 40 19.98 -26.93 9.18
N VAL A 41 18.87 -26.69 9.87
CA VAL A 41 17.88 -27.71 10.24
C VAL A 41 16.69 -27.75 9.30
N MET A 42 16.57 -26.74 8.44
CA MET A 42 15.55 -26.66 7.39
C MET A 42 16.08 -25.91 6.17
N LYS A 43 15.38 -26.02 5.05
CA LYS A 43 15.67 -25.20 3.87
C LYS A 43 15.17 -23.77 4.14
N GLY A 44 16.01 -22.78 3.94
CA GLY A 44 15.68 -21.38 4.11
C GLY A 44 16.31 -20.52 3.02
N THR A 45 16.18 -19.22 3.15
CA THR A 45 16.68 -18.24 2.19
C THR A 45 17.40 -17.10 2.92
N ASN A 46 18.07 -16.24 2.18
CA ASN A 46 18.55 -14.98 2.71
C ASN A 46 17.43 -13.94 2.61
N ALA A 47 16.71 -13.74 3.73
CA ALA A 47 15.67 -12.72 3.86
C ALA A 47 15.91 -11.89 5.14
N ARG A 48 17.15 -11.44 5.32
CA ARG A 48 17.57 -10.58 6.43
C ARG A 48 17.25 -9.12 6.10
N LEU A 49 16.87 -8.36 7.12
CA LEU A 49 16.80 -6.91 7.00
C LEU A 49 18.21 -6.33 7.20
N ASP A 50 18.66 -5.53 6.25
CA ASP A 50 19.95 -4.83 6.37
C ASP A 50 19.96 -3.90 7.58
N THR A 51 21.07 -3.87 8.30
CA THR A 51 21.23 -3.04 9.50
C THR A 51 21.02 -1.55 9.22
N MET A 52 21.45 -1.08 8.05
CA MET A 52 21.21 0.30 7.62
C MET A 52 19.72 0.58 7.44
N GLN A 53 18.98 -0.33 6.82
CA GLN A 53 17.51 -0.18 6.66
C GLN A 53 16.81 -0.21 8.02
N ALA A 54 17.24 -1.08 8.93
CA ALA A 54 16.72 -1.15 10.29
C ALA A 54 16.95 0.18 11.04
N ALA A 55 18.13 0.78 10.92
CA ALA A 55 18.47 2.06 11.54
C ALA A 55 17.59 3.20 10.99
N ILE A 56 17.41 3.27 9.66
CA ILE A 56 16.56 4.26 8.99
C ILE A 56 15.10 4.13 9.47
N LEU A 57 14.58 2.91 9.47
CA LEU A 57 13.22 2.62 9.94
C LEU A 57 13.06 2.98 11.41
N GLY A 58 14.06 2.71 12.25
CA GLY A 58 14.07 3.06 13.68
C GLY A 58 13.98 4.58 13.92
N VAL A 59 14.60 5.40 13.08
CA VAL A 59 14.48 6.88 13.13
C VAL A 59 13.09 7.36 12.68
N LYS A 60 12.47 6.68 11.70
CA LYS A 60 11.17 7.07 11.14
C LYS A 60 9.98 6.57 11.95
N LEU A 61 10.10 5.41 12.58
CA LEU A 61 9.01 4.76 13.30
C LEU A 61 8.34 5.64 14.37
N PRO A 62 9.08 6.39 15.22
CA PRO A 62 8.45 7.26 16.21
C PRO A 62 7.59 8.38 15.63
N ARG A 63 7.78 8.73 14.36
CA ARG A 63 7.03 9.78 13.65
C ARG A 63 5.85 9.23 12.84
N LEU A 64 5.73 7.91 12.73
CA LEU A 64 4.75 7.26 11.84
C LEU A 64 3.31 7.64 12.17
N GLU A 65 2.94 7.64 13.46
CA GLU A 65 1.56 7.97 13.84
C GLU A 65 1.21 9.43 13.55
N ALA A 66 2.12 10.37 13.78
CA ALA A 66 1.93 11.77 13.42
C ALA A 66 1.74 11.93 11.89
N SER A 67 2.54 11.24 11.10
CA SER A 67 2.42 11.23 9.63
C SER A 67 1.10 10.62 9.18
N ASN A 68 0.66 9.52 9.80
CA ASN A 68 -0.63 8.90 9.50
C ASN A 68 -1.81 9.81 9.88
N ALA A 69 -1.71 10.55 11.00
CA ALA A 69 -2.72 11.54 11.38
C ALA A 69 -2.83 12.68 10.34
N MET A 70 -1.72 13.16 9.81
CA MET A 70 -1.71 14.15 8.72
C MET A 70 -2.35 13.59 7.45
N ARG A 71 -2.07 12.33 7.08
CA ARG A 71 -2.72 11.67 5.94
C ARG A 71 -4.24 11.55 6.13
N ARG A 72 -4.70 11.20 7.33
CA ARG A 72 -6.15 11.19 7.65
C ARG A 72 -6.76 12.58 7.50
N LYS A 73 -6.11 13.62 8.01
CA LYS A 73 -6.56 15.01 7.83
C LYS A 73 -6.70 15.39 6.34
N ASN A 74 -5.72 15.04 5.53
CA ASN A 74 -5.75 15.32 4.08
C ASN A 74 -6.86 14.50 3.38
N ALA A 75 -7.09 13.25 3.80
CA ALA A 75 -8.18 12.43 3.28
C ALA A 75 -9.55 13.05 3.58
N HIS A 76 -9.77 13.55 4.79
CA HIS A 76 -11.01 14.28 5.12
C HIS A 76 -11.20 15.55 4.30
N ALA A 77 -10.11 16.27 3.99
CA ALA A 77 -10.21 17.42 3.09
C ALA A 77 -10.64 16.99 1.66
N TYR A 78 -10.11 15.89 1.15
CA TYR A 78 -10.56 15.30 -0.11
C TYR A 78 -12.03 14.87 -0.03
N ASP A 79 -12.43 14.16 1.02
CA ASP A 79 -13.84 13.71 1.19
C ASP A 79 -14.81 14.91 1.16
N ALA A 80 -14.45 16.00 1.83
CA ALA A 80 -15.25 17.22 1.84
C ALA A 80 -15.29 17.91 0.46
N GLY A 81 -14.14 18.03 -0.20
CA GLY A 81 -14.02 18.69 -1.51
C GLY A 81 -14.63 17.91 -2.66
N LEU A 82 -14.64 16.58 -2.56
CA LEU A 82 -15.20 15.69 -3.60
C LEU A 82 -16.69 15.42 -3.42
N LYS A 83 -17.26 15.83 -2.29
CA LYS A 83 -18.68 15.60 -1.98
C LYS A 83 -19.59 16.23 -3.02
N GLY A 84 -20.43 15.41 -3.65
CA GLY A 84 -21.40 15.86 -4.63
C GLY A 84 -20.85 16.08 -6.04
N ILE A 85 -19.56 15.84 -6.28
CA ILE A 85 -19.03 15.88 -7.66
C ILE A 85 -19.58 14.69 -8.44
N PRO A 86 -20.29 14.93 -9.57
CA PRO A 86 -20.84 13.85 -10.39
C PRO A 86 -19.74 12.90 -10.90
N ASN A 87 -20.04 11.61 -10.95
CA ASN A 87 -19.16 10.55 -11.46
C ASN A 87 -17.85 10.36 -10.68
N VAL A 88 -17.70 10.96 -9.50
CA VAL A 88 -16.58 10.72 -8.60
C VAL A 88 -17.08 10.04 -7.33
N VAL A 89 -16.49 8.90 -7.02
CA VAL A 89 -16.79 8.13 -5.80
C VAL A 89 -15.54 8.09 -4.92
N ALA A 90 -15.59 8.77 -3.79
CA ALA A 90 -14.54 8.72 -2.78
C ALA A 90 -14.47 7.33 -2.09
N PRO A 91 -13.32 6.95 -1.50
CA PRO A 91 -13.21 5.69 -0.77
C PRO A 91 -14.17 5.68 0.42
N LYS A 92 -14.87 4.56 0.63
CA LYS A 92 -15.67 4.36 1.83
C LYS A 92 -14.75 3.96 2.98
N VAL A 93 -14.81 4.70 4.06
CA VAL A 93 -14.03 4.45 5.26
C VAL A 93 -14.93 3.87 6.36
N PRO A 94 -14.47 2.90 7.16
CA PRO A 94 -15.18 2.46 8.36
C PRO A 94 -15.44 3.63 9.32
N ALA A 95 -16.45 3.50 10.17
CA ALA A 95 -16.82 4.53 11.17
C ALA A 95 -15.64 4.88 12.12
N ASP A 96 -14.75 3.94 12.41
CA ASP A 96 -13.47 4.19 13.07
C ASP A 96 -12.36 4.37 12.02
N ASP A 97 -12.16 5.61 11.57
CA ASP A 97 -11.19 5.93 10.54
C ASP A 97 -9.73 5.88 11.03
N ARG A 98 -9.48 5.77 12.34
CA ARG A 98 -8.12 5.61 12.88
C ARG A 98 -7.41 4.34 12.42
N SER A 99 -8.16 3.35 11.95
CA SER A 99 -7.61 2.14 11.35
C SER A 99 -7.04 2.38 9.95
N HIS A 100 -7.53 3.37 9.20
CA HIS A 100 -7.05 3.65 7.85
C HIS A 100 -5.89 4.64 7.85
N ILE A 101 -4.82 4.29 7.17
CA ILE A 101 -3.57 5.09 7.13
C ILE A 101 -3.36 5.84 5.82
N TYR A 102 -4.27 5.72 4.88
CA TYR A 102 -4.26 6.39 3.58
C TYR A 102 -2.87 6.40 2.92
N HIS A 103 -2.33 5.20 2.71
CA HIS A 103 -1.14 5.07 1.86
C HIS A 103 -1.40 5.67 0.47
N LEU A 104 -2.57 5.39 -0.08
CA LEU A 104 -3.12 5.98 -1.28
C LEU A 104 -4.52 6.53 -0.97
N TYR A 105 -4.92 7.58 -1.67
CA TYR A 105 -6.30 8.05 -1.70
C TYR A 105 -6.87 7.75 -3.10
N VAL A 106 -7.66 6.68 -3.19
CA VAL A 106 -8.13 6.13 -4.46
C VAL A 106 -9.60 6.46 -4.67
N ILE A 107 -9.87 7.30 -5.64
CA ILE A 107 -11.24 7.56 -6.11
C ILE A 107 -11.62 6.58 -7.23
N ARG A 108 -12.93 6.48 -7.52
CA ARG A 108 -13.43 5.79 -8.70
C ARG A 108 -14.20 6.77 -9.57
N THR A 109 -14.02 6.66 -10.90
CA THR A 109 -14.75 7.43 -11.90
C THR A 109 -14.84 6.65 -13.19
N THR A 110 -15.95 6.76 -13.89
CA THR A 110 -16.12 6.20 -15.23
C THR A 110 -15.38 7.00 -16.30
N LYS A 111 -14.87 8.20 -15.95
CA LYS A 111 -14.11 9.10 -16.81
C LYS A 111 -12.64 9.20 -16.39
N ARG A 112 -12.03 8.05 -16.07
CA ARG A 112 -10.68 7.99 -15.50
C ARG A 112 -9.63 8.68 -16.39
N GLU A 113 -9.61 8.37 -17.66
CA GLU A 113 -8.60 8.90 -18.59
C GLU A 113 -8.76 10.40 -18.82
N GLU A 114 -10.02 10.86 -19.00
CA GLU A 114 -10.34 12.28 -19.14
C GLU A 114 -9.90 13.06 -17.88
N LEU A 115 -10.24 12.53 -16.69
CA LEU A 115 -9.86 13.16 -15.42
C LEU A 115 -8.36 13.15 -15.22
N GLN A 116 -7.67 12.05 -15.52
CA GLN A 116 -6.22 11.97 -15.40
C GLN A 116 -5.52 12.99 -16.31
N HIS A 117 -5.97 13.12 -17.53
CA HIS A 117 -5.45 14.11 -18.47
C HIS A 117 -5.68 15.54 -17.96
N PHE A 118 -6.91 15.87 -17.54
CA PHE A 118 -7.25 17.17 -16.98
C PHE A 118 -6.39 17.52 -15.75
N LEU A 119 -6.21 16.59 -14.83
CA LEU A 119 -5.36 16.79 -13.65
C LEU A 119 -3.90 17.05 -14.05
N HIS A 120 -3.39 16.29 -15.01
CA HIS A 120 -2.04 16.48 -15.54
C HIS A 120 -1.85 17.88 -16.15
N GLU A 121 -2.79 18.37 -16.95
CA GLU A 121 -2.76 19.74 -17.51
C GLU A 121 -2.77 20.84 -16.42
N LYS A 122 -3.34 20.52 -15.25
CA LYS A 122 -3.31 21.40 -14.06
C LYS A 122 -2.07 21.22 -13.18
N GLY A 123 -1.11 20.40 -13.61
CA GLY A 123 0.11 20.10 -12.86
C GLY A 123 -0.10 19.13 -11.69
N ILE A 124 -1.25 18.45 -11.62
CA ILE A 124 -1.58 17.50 -10.56
C ILE A 124 -1.23 16.09 -11.03
N GLN A 125 -0.26 15.46 -10.37
CA GLN A 125 0.14 14.07 -10.65
C GLN A 125 -0.87 13.09 -10.04
N SER A 126 -1.34 12.14 -10.84
CA SER A 126 -2.22 11.06 -10.40
C SER A 126 -1.70 9.72 -10.91
N GLY A 127 -2.14 8.63 -10.30
CA GLY A 127 -1.64 7.29 -10.64
C GLY A 127 -2.72 6.22 -10.61
N ILE A 128 -2.45 5.06 -11.21
CA ILE A 128 -3.36 3.91 -11.21
C ILE A 128 -2.71 2.77 -10.43
N HIS A 129 -3.28 2.38 -9.29
CA HIS A 129 -2.75 1.34 -8.41
C HIS A 129 -3.80 0.25 -8.13
N TYR A 130 -3.96 -0.78 -9.01
CA TYR A 130 -3.12 -1.06 -10.21
C TYR A 130 -4.03 -1.35 -11.40
N PRO A 131 -3.57 -1.14 -12.67
CA PRO A 131 -4.46 -1.22 -13.83
C PRO A 131 -4.90 -2.64 -14.16
N ILE A 132 -4.09 -3.65 -13.80
CA ILE A 132 -4.41 -5.06 -14.07
C ILE A 132 -4.55 -5.80 -12.74
N PRO A 133 -5.74 -6.35 -12.42
CA PRO A 133 -5.93 -7.21 -11.25
C PRO A 133 -5.02 -8.45 -11.27
N ILE A 134 -4.63 -8.94 -10.09
CA ILE A 134 -3.69 -10.07 -9.97
C ILE A 134 -4.16 -11.30 -10.76
N HIS A 135 -5.44 -11.67 -10.65
CA HIS A 135 -6.01 -12.83 -11.34
C HIS A 135 -6.09 -12.67 -12.87
N ARG A 136 -5.85 -11.45 -13.39
CA ARG A 136 -5.76 -11.16 -14.84
C ARG A 136 -4.34 -11.00 -15.33
N GLN A 137 -3.35 -11.11 -14.45
CA GLN A 137 -1.95 -11.04 -14.87
C GLN A 137 -1.58 -12.30 -15.67
N PRO A 138 -0.79 -12.18 -16.75
CA PRO A 138 -0.34 -13.34 -17.53
C PRO A 138 0.35 -14.42 -16.68
N ALA A 139 1.04 -14.02 -15.62
CA ALA A 139 1.70 -14.95 -14.69
C ALA A 139 0.71 -15.83 -13.89
N TYR A 140 -0.58 -15.52 -13.91
CA TYR A 140 -1.64 -16.23 -13.20
C TYR A 140 -2.75 -16.66 -14.17
N ALA A 141 -2.39 -17.02 -15.39
CA ALA A 141 -3.34 -17.44 -16.44
C ALA A 141 -4.23 -18.61 -16.00
N GLU A 142 -3.75 -19.48 -15.11
CA GLU A 142 -4.51 -20.56 -14.51
C GLU A 142 -5.68 -20.09 -13.64
N LEU A 143 -5.63 -18.85 -13.16
CA LEU A 143 -6.73 -18.24 -12.38
C LEU A 143 -7.80 -17.58 -13.26
N ALA A 144 -7.59 -17.50 -14.57
CA ALA A 144 -8.52 -16.83 -15.50
C ALA A 144 -9.95 -17.42 -15.45
N SER A 145 -10.09 -18.73 -15.18
CA SER A 145 -11.38 -19.39 -14.99
C SER A 145 -12.12 -18.93 -13.72
N SER A 146 -11.42 -18.35 -12.75
CA SER A 146 -11.99 -17.80 -11.52
C SER A 146 -12.33 -16.31 -11.63
N ALA A 147 -12.01 -15.63 -12.73
CA ALA A 147 -12.26 -14.21 -12.97
C ALA A 147 -13.75 -13.85 -12.77
N SER A 148 -14.67 -14.74 -13.14
CA SER A 148 -16.10 -14.56 -12.90
C SER A 148 -16.50 -14.49 -11.41
N ARG A 149 -15.57 -14.80 -10.50
CA ARG A 149 -15.79 -14.76 -9.03
C ARG A 149 -15.38 -13.46 -8.37
N LEU A 150 -14.78 -12.51 -9.11
CA LEU A 150 -14.30 -11.23 -8.60
C LEU A 150 -14.92 -10.04 -9.34
N PRO A 151 -16.27 -9.98 -9.46
CA PRO A 151 -16.94 -8.97 -10.28
C PRO A 151 -16.70 -7.53 -9.77
N VAL A 152 -16.53 -7.34 -8.48
CA VAL A 152 -16.23 -6.01 -7.90
C VAL A 152 -14.84 -5.54 -8.32
N THR A 153 -13.83 -6.41 -8.21
CA THR A 153 -12.46 -6.11 -8.62
C THR A 153 -12.40 -5.78 -10.11
N ASP A 154 -13.03 -6.62 -10.93
CA ASP A 154 -13.07 -6.44 -12.38
C ASP A 154 -13.80 -5.15 -12.78
N GLY A 155 -14.95 -4.88 -12.16
CA GLY A 155 -15.74 -3.69 -12.45
C GLY A 155 -15.13 -2.39 -11.95
N THR A 156 -14.16 -2.45 -11.02
CA THR A 156 -13.51 -1.25 -10.48
C THR A 156 -12.12 -0.99 -11.05
N ALA A 157 -11.43 -1.99 -11.60
CA ALA A 157 -10.06 -1.86 -12.10
C ALA A 157 -9.89 -0.74 -13.14
N ASP A 158 -10.88 -0.53 -13.99
CA ASP A 158 -10.87 0.50 -15.02
C ASP A 158 -11.34 1.88 -14.52
N GLN A 159 -11.80 1.99 -13.27
CA GLN A 159 -12.35 3.20 -12.69
C GLN A 159 -11.44 3.87 -11.65
N ILE A 160 -10.46 3.15 -11.11
CA ILE A 160 -9.62 3.63 -10.01
C ILE A 160 -8.61 4.67 -10.46
N LEU A 161 -8.47 5.75 -9.68
CA LEU A 161 -7.44 6.77 -9.85
C LEU A 161 -6.96 7.23 -8.48
N SER A 162 -5.66 7.19 -8.25
CA SER A 162 -5.04 7.65 -7.01
C SER A 162 -4.68 9.12 -7.13
N LEU A 163 -5.22 9.92 -6.21
CA LEU A 163 -4.87 11.33 -6.06
C LEU A 163 -3.59 11.48 -5.21
N PRO A 164 -2.90 12.63 -5.27
CA PRO A 164 -1.74 12.91 -4.43
C PRO A 164 -2.04 12.66 -2.95
N MET A 165 -1.22 11.89 -2.25
CA MET A 165 -1.42 11.60 -0.83
C MET A 165 -0.07 11.41 -0.12
N PHE A 166 0.32 12.41 0.64
CA PHE A 166 1.51 12.42 1.50
C PHE A 166 1.25 13.29 2.74
N PRO A 167 1.98 13.10 3.85
CA PRO A 167 1.68 13.81 5.09
C PRO A 167 1.74 15.33 4.96
N GLU A 168 2.73 15.86 4.23
CA GLU A 168 3.03 17.28 4.11
C GLU A 168 2.16 18.01 3.06
N LEU A 169 1.17 17.34 2.46
CA LEU A 169 0.24 17.97 1.52
C LEU A 169 -0.45 19.16 2.20
N THR A 170 -0.37 20.33 1.58
CA THR A 170 -0.95 21.57 2.08
C THR A 170 -2.35 21.82 1.50
N GLN A 171 -3.12 22.72 2.12
CA GLN A 171 -4.43 23.12 1.59
C GLN A 171 -4.35 23.88 0.26
N ALA A 172 -3.20 24.46 -0.07
CA ALA A 172 -2.99 25.18 -1.32
C ALA A 172 -2.67 24.24 -2.50
N GLN A 173 -2.28 23.01 -2.20
CA GLN A 173 -2.02 21.95 -3.16
C GLN A 173 -3.28 21.09 -3.38
#